data_1370cf6574eccf64a29ac6848758dfa8
#
_entry.id   1370cf6574eccf64a29ac6848758dfa8
#
_cell.length_a   1.000
_cell.length_b   1.000
_cell.length_c   1.000
_cell.angle_alpha   90.00
_cell.angle_beta   90.00
_cell.angle_gamma   90.00
#
_symmetry.space_group_name_H-M   'P 1'
#
loop_
_entity.id
_entity.type
_entity.pdbx_description
1 polymer ?
#
loop_
_entity_poly.entity_id
_entity_poly.type
_entity_poly.pdbx_seq_one_letter_code
_entity_poly.pdbx_strand_id
1 'polypeptide(L)'
;MINGYGDVCDDFYVSSRLFLKLEMSLEPEAVLHFFDRIRKEYPTLRKLRRREAGAFTLEDEADEHGSRRWIRLDSNSLRFGHFAPPDVDAVRRFGELILTQAPYHMTFSELAYDHLELIYGFDLRYSGNHDQLVAETFCGDHAANG
;
A
#
# COMPACT_ATOMS: atom_id res chain seq x y z
N MET A 1 -17.83 -1.94 0.22
CA MET A 1 -17.47 -1.63 -1.16
C MET A 1 -17.05 -0.18 -1.30
N ILE A 2 -16.08 0.05 -2.10
CA ILE A 2 -15.64 1.39 -2.41
C ILE A 2 -16.55 1.95 -3.48
N ASN A 3 -17.35 2.85 -3.09
CA ASN A 3 -18.34 3.62 -3.82
C ASN A 3 -18.20 3.64 -5.34
N GLY A 4 -18.60 4.65 -6.03
CA GLY A 4 -18.63 4.75 -7.47
C GLY A 4 -17.43 4.19 -8.27
N TYR A 5 -16.29 3.98 -7.65
CA TYR A 5 -15.15 3.36 -8.32
C TYR A 5 -15.37 1.88 -8.63
N GLY A 6 -16.12 1.16 -7.81
CA GLY A 6 -16.45 -0.24 -8.06
C GLY A 6 -17.30 -0.45 -9.31
N ASP A 7 -18.00 0.58 -9.76
CA ASP A 7 -18.84 0.52 -10.94
C ASP A 7 -18.05 0.63 -12.25
N VAL A 8 -16.85 1.25 -12.21
CA VAL A 8 -16.03 1.49 -13.40
C VAL A 8 -14.71 0.74 -13.37
N CYS A 9 -14.33 0.16 -12.24
CA CYS A 9 -13.07 -0.54 -12.05
C CYS A 9 -13.29 -2.02 -11.81
N ASP A 10 -12.51 -2.87 -12.45
CA ASP A 10 -12.46 -4.29 -12.10
C ASP A 10 -11.60 -4.51 -10.87
N ASP A 11 -10.52 -3.77 -10.76
CA ASP A 11 -9.61 -3.81 -9.62
C ASP A 11 -9.32 -2.41 -9.11
N PHE A 12 -9.20 -2.31 -7.82
CA PHE A 12 -8.83 -1.09 -7.14
C PHE A 12 -7.76 -1.42 -6.11
N TYR A 13 -6.76 -0.57 -5.99
CA TYR A 13 -5.74 -0.72 -4.96
C TYR A 13 -5.28 0.62 -4.42
N VAL A 14 -4.79 0.60 -3.19
CA VAL A 14 -4.16 1.75 -2.56
C VAL A 14 -2.77 1.35 -2.13
N SER A 15 -1.79 2.15 -2.45
CA SER A 15 -0.40 1.93 -2.10
C SER A 15 0.16 3.20 -1.48
N SER A 16 0.91 3.04 -0.41
CA SER A 16 1.57 4.14 0.28
C SER A 16 3.06 3.89 0.34
N ARG A 17 3.83 4.97 0.23
CA ARG A 17 5.28 4.88 0.29
C ARG A 17 5.82 6.03 1.13
N LEU A 18 6.41 5.70 2.26
CA LEU A 18 7.09 6.66 3.12
C LEU A 18 8.58 6.66 2.79
N PHE A 19 9.10 7.79 2.34
CA PHE A 19 10.52 7.97 2.07
C PHE A 19 11.20 8.60 3.26
N LEU A 20 12.40 8.11 3.57
CA LEU A 20 13.22 8.62 4.66
C LEU A 20 14.45 9.34 4.12
N LYS A 21 14.87 10.40 4.81
CA LYS A 21 16.08 11.15 4.48
C LYS A 21 17.34 10.38 4.77
N LEU A 22 17.29 9.50 5.78
CA LEU A 22 18.40 8.68 6.23
C LEU A 22 18.03 7.22 6.10
N GLU A 23 19.02 6.39 5.84
CA GLU A 23 18.80 4.95 5.74
C GLU A 23 18.43 4.35 7.10
N MET A 24 17.45 3.45 7.07
CA MET A 24 17.12 2.62 8.23
C MET A 24 18.12 1.48 8.33
N SER A 25 18.42 1.08 9.56
CA SER A 25 19.12 -0.18 9.80
C SER A 25 18.08 -1.32 9.72
N LEU A 26 18.18 -2.14 8.69
CA LEU A 26 17.29 -3.28 8.50
C LEU A 26 17.88 -4.53 9.18
N GLU A 27 17.99 -4.48 10.49
CA GLU A 27 18.40 -5.64 11.27
C GLU A 27 17.32 -6.72 11.18
N PRO A 28 17.68 -7.96 10.80
CA PRO A 28 16.68 -9.03 10.62
C PRO A 28 15.78 -9.24 11.83
N GLU A 29 16.32 -9.17 13.05
CA GLU A 29 15.52 -9.30 14.27
C GLU A 29 14.47 -8.21 14.40
N ALA A 30 14.87 -6.95 14.15
CA ALA A 30 13.95 -5.81 14.24
C ALA A 30 12.85 -5.92 13.20
N VAL A 31 13.20 -6.32 11.97
CA VAL A 31 12.23 -6.54 10.89
C VAL A 31 11.24 -7.63 11.27
N LEU A 32 11.75 -8.75 11.79
CA LEU A 32 10.89 -9.86 12.21
C LEU A 32 9.95 -9.47 13.34
N HIS A 33 10.42 -8.70 14.33
CA HIS A 33 9.58 -8.20 15.42
C HIS A 33 8.50 -7.27 14.92
N PHE A 34 8.83 -6.39 13.98
CA PHE A 34 7.86 -5.51 13.34
C PHE A 34 6.79 -6.32 12.60
N PHE A 35 7.20 -7.27 11.77
CA PHE A 35 6.26 -8.10 11.02
C PHE A 35 5.41 -8.98 11.95
N ASP A 36 5.97 -9.49 13.03
CA ASP A 36 5.20 -10.25 14.02
C ASP A 36 4.12 -9.38 14.67
N ARG A 37 4.44 -8.11 14.96
CA ARG A 37 3.45 -7.18 15.49
C ARG A 37 2.30 -6.96 14.51
N ILE A 38 2.62 -6.80 13.23
CA ILE A 38 1.61 -6.64 12.18
C ILE A 38 0.76 -7.91 12.05
N ARG A 39 1.38 -9.08 12.11
CA ARG A 39 0.69 -10.36 12.02
C ARG A 39 -0.31 -10.61 13.15
N LYS A 40 -0.11 -10.03 14.31
CA LYS A 40 -1.07 -10.15 15.41
C LYS A 40 -2.43 -9.58 15.05
N GLU A 41 -2.45 -8.50 14.26
CA GLU A 41 -3.68 -7.89 13.76
C GLU A 41 -4.13 -8.51 12.45
N TYR A 42 -3.19 -8.99 11.63
CA TYR A 42 -3.43 -9.50 10.29
C TYR A 42 -2.76 -10.86 10.10
N PRO A 43 -3.32 -11.95 10.67
CA PRO A 43 -2.66 -13.25 10.69
C PRO A 43 -2.46 -13.90 9.32
N THR A 44 -3.13 -13.41 8.29
CA THR A 44 -3.00 -13.94 6.93
C THR A 44 -1.76 -13.47 6.20
N LEU A 45 -1.03 -12.48 6.76
CA LEU A 45 0.24 -12.01 6.23
C LEU A 45 1.35 -13.02 6.55
N ARG A 46 1.50 -14.03 5.69
CA ARG A 46 2.38 -15.18 5.96
C ARG A 46 3.60 -15.27 5.06
N LYS A 47 3.59 -14.61 3.90
CA LYS A 47 4.69 -14.72 2.94
C LYS A 47 5.77 -13.71 3.25
N LEU A 48 6.76 -14.15 4.03
CA LEU A 48 7.94 -13.35 4.33
C LEU A 48 9.04 -13.69 3.32
N ARG A 49 9.58 -12.68 2.66
CA ARG A 49 10.68 -12.85 1.72
C ARG A 49 11.76 -11.80 1.94
N ARG A 50 13.00 -12.24 1.84
CA ARG A 50 14.14 -11.33 1.75
C ARG A 50 14.44 -11.15 0.27
N ARG A 51 14.44 -9.91 -0.17
CA ARG A 51 14.71 -9.55 -1.56
C ARG A 51 16.18 -9.23 -1.76
N GLU A 52 16.60 -9.12 -3.02
CA GLU A 52 17.90 -8.60 -3.39
C GLU A 52 18.08 -7.21 -2.78
N ALA A 53 19.33 -6.79 -2.59
CA ALA A 53 19.68 -5.52 -1.93
C ALA A 53 19.21 -5.41 -0.48
N GLY A 54 18.83 -6.53 0.16
CA GLY A 54 18.47 -6.55 1.58
C GLY A 54 17.07 -6.08 1.92
N ALA A 55 16.20 -5.86 0.94
CA ALA A 55 14.80 -5.51 1.20
C ALA A 55 14.03 -6.70 1.76
N PHE A 56 13.00 -6.42 2.56
CA PHE A 56 12.11 -7.44 3.13
C PHE A 56 10.69 -7.18 2.67
N THR A 57 9.97 -8.24 2.33
CA THR A 57 8.54 -8.14 2.00
C THR A 57 7.74 -9.10 2.86
N LEU A 58 6.54 -8.65 3.23
CA LEU A 58 5.53 -9.47 3.91
C LEU A 58 4.23 -9.34 3.12
N GLU A 59 3.68 -10.46 2.70
CA GLU A 59 2.52 -10.46 1.81
C GLU A 59 1.42 -11.39 2.30
N ASP A 60 0.18 -10.99 2.04
CA ASP A 60 -0.99 -11.85 2.17
C ASP A 60 -1.03 -12.87 1.03
N GLU A 61 -1.73 -13.96 1.27
CA GLU A 61 -2.33 -14.72 0.20
C GLU A 61 -3.64 -14.05 -0.16
N ALA A 62 -3.95 -13.96 -1.45
CA ALA A 62 -5.22 -13.40 -1.88
C ALA A 62 -6.37 -14.24 -1.30
N ASP A 63 -7.38 -13.56 -0.75
CA ASP A 63 -8.58 -14.22 -0.29
C ASP A 63 -9.49 -14.59 -1.47
N GLU A 64 -10.68 -15.12 -1.19
CA GLU A 64 -11.64 -15.52 -2.21
C GLU A 64 -12.14 -14.35 -3.08
N HIS A 65 -12.00 -13.13 -2.59
CA HIS A 65 -12.36 -11.89 -3.31
C HIS A 65 -11.16 -11.19 -3.95
N GLY A 66 -9.98 -11.80 -3.87
CA GLY A 66 -8.75 -11.24 -4.41
C GLY A 66 -8.12 -10.16 -3.54
N SER A 67 -8.66 -9.92 -2.35
CA SER A 67 -8.10 -8.93 -1.42
C SER A 67 -6.77 -9.41 -0.84
N ARG A 68 -5.76 -8.57 -0.89
CA ARG A 68 -4.47 -8.88 -0.28
C ARG A 68 -3.73 -7.61 0.12
N ARG A 69 -2.95 -7.73 1.19
CA ARG A 69 -2.10 -6.67 1.72
C ARG A 69 -0.64 -7.04 1.54
N TRP A 70 0.20 -6.04 1.51
CA TRP A 70 1.63 -6.25 1.41
C TRP A 70 2.39 -5.12 2.09
N ILE A 71 3.61 -5.43 2.55
CA ILE A 71 4.54 -4.47 3.13
C ILE A 71 5.91 -4.74 2.52
N ARG A 72 6.63 -3.69 2.21
CA ARG A 72 8.02 -3.78 1.75
C ARG A 72 8.88 -2.77 2.51
N LEU A 73 9.98 -3.26 3.07
CA LEU A 73 10.99 -2.45 3.73
C LEU A 73 12.23 -2.41 2.88
N ASP A 74 12.61 -1.23 2.43
CA ASP A 74 13.91 -0.93 1.85
C ASP A 74 14.70 -0.07 2.82
N SER A 75 15.99 0.15 2.55
CA SER A 75 16.84 0.91 3.47
C SER A 75 16.36 2.35 3.71
N ASN A 76 15.71 2.96 2.73
CA ASN A 76 15.27 4.35 2.82
C ASN A 76 13.78 4.55 2.56
N SER A 77 13.00 3.47 2.47
CA SER A 77 11.55 3.58 2.26
C SER A 77 10.79 2.44 2.90
N LEU A 78 9.59 2.79 3.33
CA LEU A 78 8.59 1.84 3.81
C LEU A 78 7.41 1.93 2.87
N ARG A 79 7.09 0.82 2.22
CA ARG A 79 5.96 0.74 1.29
C ARG A 79 4.95 -0.24 1.83
N PHE A 80 3.69 0.05 1.65
CA PHE A 80 2.63 -0.89 1.99
C PHE A 80 1.42 -0.61 1.11
N GLY A 81 0.61 -1.62 0.95
CA GLY A 81 -0.55 -1.48 0.10
C GLY A 81 -1.61 -2.52 0.37
N HIS A 82 -2.77 -2.26 -0.20
CA HIS A 82 -3.93 -3.12 -0.11
C HIS A 82 -4.54 -3.22 -1.51
N PHE A 83 -4.49 -4.39 -2.08
CA PHE A 83 -5.10 -4.69 -3.37
C PHE A 83 -6.52 -5.18 -3.13
N ALA A 84 -7.48 -4.66 -3.89
CA ALA A 84 -8.90 -4.97 -3.75
C ALA A 84 -9.39 -4.89 -2.30
N PRO A 85 -9.18 -3.76 -1.60
CA PRO A 85 -9.63 -3.64 -0.21
C PRO A 85 -11.15 -3.68 -0.13
N PRO A 86 -11.71 -4.25 0.97
CA PRO A 86 -13.16 -4.30 1.12
C PRO A 86 -13.80 -2.92 1.29
N ASP A 87 -13.07 -1.98 1.90
CA ASP A 87 -13.53 -0.60 2.09
C ASP A 87 -12.34 0.32 2.39
N VAL A 88 -12.58 1.61 2.40
CA VAL A 88 -11.57 2.63 2.69
C VAL A 88 -11.07 2.53 4.13
N ASP A 89 -11.95 2.14 5.04
CA ASP A 89 -11.61 2.02 6.45
C ASP A 89 -10.57 0.92 6.70
N ALA A 90 -10.66 -0.18 5.96
CA ALA A 90 -9.67 -1.25 6.01
C ALA A 90 -8.28 -0.75 5.59
N VAL A 91 -8.22 0.07 4.55
CA VAL A 91 -6.97 0.70 4.09
C VAL A 91 -6.39 1.60 5.17
N ARG A 92 -7.23 2.44 5.76
CA ARG A 92 -6.83 3.38 6.82
C ARG A 92 -6.27 2.64 8.04
N ARG A 93 -6.98 1.63 8.51
CA ARG A 93 -6.54 0.87 9.69
C ARG A 93 -5.22 0.16 9.48
N PHE A 94 -5.03 -0.43 8.30
CA PHE A 94 -3.77 -1.08 7.96
C PHE A 94 -2.61 -0.08 7.94
N GLY A 95 -2.81 1.06 7.28
CA GLY A 95 -1.81 2.11 7.20
C GLY A 95 -1.46 2.71 8.56
N GLU A 96 -2.46 2.96 9.40
CA GLU A 96 -2.25 3.49 10.75
C GLU A 96 -1.39 2.55 11.61
N LEU A 97 -1.68 1.26 11.54
CA LEU A 97 -0.89 0.28 12.29
C LEU A 97 0.57 0.30 11.83
N ILE A 98 0.80 0.26 10.53
CA ILE A 98 2.16 0.25 9.98
C ILE A 98 2.91 1.53 10.36
N LEU A 99 2.31 2.69 10.11
CA LEU A 99 2.96 3.98 10.36
C LEU A 99 3.17 4.26 11.86
N THR A 100 2.38 3.64 12.72
CA THR A 100 2.55 3.75 14.17
C THR A 100 3.65 2.82 14.67
N GLN A 101 3.71 1.61 14.15
CA GLN A 101 4.63 0.58 14.66
C GLN A 101 6.03 0.65 14.04
N ALA A 102 6.14 1.05 12.77
CA ALA A 102 7.42 1.06 12.08
C ALA A 102 8.47 1.96 12.74
N PRO A 103 8.18 3.21 13.15
CA PRO A 103 9.19 4.05 13.83
C PRO A 103 9.70 3.42 15.10
N TYR A 104 8.82 2.75 15.84
CA TYR A 104 9.17 2.11 17.10
C TYR A 104 10.15 0.94 16.88
N HIS A 105 9.85 0.06 15.92
CA HIS A 105 10.66 -1.13 15.67
C HIS A 105 11.93 -0.84 14.87
N MET A 106 11.84 0.09 13.92
CA MET A 106 12.96 0.43 13.03
C MET A 106 13.82 1.58 13.54
N THR A 107 13.47 2.13 14.68
CA THR A 107 14.25 3.16 15.39
C THR A 107 14.48 4.42 14.54
N PHE A 108 13.43 4.96 13.94
CA PHE A 108 13.49 6.27 13.31
C PHE A 108 12.42 7.20 13.88
N SER A 109 12.65 8.50 13.77
CA SER A 109 11.73 9.53 14.26
C SER A 109 11.11 10.29 13.09
N GLU A 110 10.12 11.12 13.39
CA GLU A 110 9.50 12.01 12.42
C GLU A 110 10.50 12.92 11.71
N LEU A 111 11.62 13.23 12.35
CA LEU A 111 12.69 14.05 11.76
C LEU A 111 13.35 13.36 10.56
N ALA A 112 13.23 12.04 10.47
CA ALA A 112 13.77 11.28 9.35
C ALA A 112 12.82 11.25 8.14
N TYR A 113 11.58 11.70 8.28
CA TYR A 113 10.62 11.69 7.19
C TYR A 113 10.98 12.69 6.11
N ASP A 114 11.02 12.23 4.88
CA ASP A 114 11.18 13.10 3.73
C ASP A 114 9.82 13.43 3.13
N HIS A 115 9.12 12.42 2.63
CA HIS A 115 7.78 12.61 2.09
C HIS A 115 7.00 11.30 2.10
N LEU A 116 5.69 11.41 1.95
CA LEU A 116 4.77 10.29 1.83
C LEU A 116 4.07 10.40 0.48
N GLU A 117 4.12 9.31 -0.30
CA GLU A 117 3.33 9.19 -1.52
C GLU A 117 2.13 8.28 -1.25
N LEU A 118 0.99 8.68 -1.77
CA LEU A 118 -0.23 7.89 -1.73
C LEU A 118 -0.70 7.66 -3.16
N ILE A 119 -0.86 6.41 -3.54
CA ILE A 119 -1.21 6.02 -4.89
C ILE A 119 -2.51 5.24 -4.86
N TYR A 120 -3.50 5.72 -5.61
CA TYR A 120 -4.74 5.02 -5.87
C TYR A 120 -4.67 4.46 -7.28
N GLY A 121 -4.84 3.16 -7.41
CA GLY A 121 -4.79 2.50 -8.71
C GLY A 121 -6.12 1.90 -9.07
N PHE A 122 -6.49 2.04 -10.34
CA PHE A 122 -7.73 1.52 -10.88
C PHE A 122 -7.40 0.74 -12.14
N ASP A 123 -7.86 -0.51 -12.20
CA ASP A 123 -7.72 -1.33 -13.40
C ASP A 123 -9.08 -1.35 -14.10
N LEU A 124 -9.13 -0.70 -15.26
CA LEU A 124 -10.36 -0.51 -16.00
C LEU A 124 -10.41 -1.44 -17.20
N ARG A 125 -11.48 -2.21 -17.32
CA ARG A 125 -11.76 -3.02 -18.50
C ARG A 125 -12.69 -2.24 -19.43
N TYR A 126 -12.20 -2.00 -20.63
CA TYR A 126 -12.96 -1.26 -21.63
C TYR A 126 -12.49 -1.67 -23.02
N SER A 127 -13.43 -2.10 -23.86
CA SER A 127 -13.12 -2.60 -25.20
C SER A 127 -12.97 -1.52 -26.26
N GLY A 128 -13.24 -0.26 -25.91
CA GLY A 128 -13.12 0.87 -26.81
C GLY A 128 -11.84 1.67 -26.61
N ASN A 129 -11.95 2.98 -26.70
CA ASN A 129 -10.82 3.88 -26.49
C ASN A 129 -10.59 4.13 -24.99
N HIS A 130 -9.52 3.57 -24.45
CA HIS A 130 -9.19 3.70 -23.04
C HIS A 130 -8.87 5.16 -22.63
N ASP A 131 -8.21 5.90 -23.51
CA ASP A 131 -7.88 7.31 -23.23
C ASP A 131 -9.15 8.16 -23.10
N GLN A 132 -10.13 7.90 -23.96
CA GLN A 132 -11.42 8.55 -23.89
C GLN A 132 -12.17 8.19 -22.62
N LEU A 133 -12.17 6.91 -22.24
CA LEU A 133 -12.82 6.47 -21.00
C LEU A 133 -12.21 7.14 -19.78
N VAL A 134 -10.89 7.21 -19.69
CA VAL A 134 -10.20 7.88 -18.59
C VAL A 134 -10.54 9.36 -18.57
N ALA A 135 -10.52 10.03 -19.72
CA ALA A 135 -10.85 11.44 -19.82
C ALA A 135 -12.28 11.71 -19.36
N GLU A 136 -13.24 10.89 -19.77
CA GLU A 136 -14.64 11.04 -19.37
C GLU A 136 -14.88 10.76 -17.89
N THR A 137 -14.19 9.75 -17.34
CA THR A 137 -14.39 9.31 -15.97
C THR A 137 -13.70 10.22 -14.95
N PHE A 138 -12.48 10.66 -15.24
CA PHE A 138 -11.64 11.36 -14.26
C PHE A 138 -11.39 12.83 -14.60
N CYS A 139 -11.43 13.19 -15.87
CA CYS A 139 -11.08 14.53 -16.35
C CYS A 139 -12.22 15.23 -17.07
N GLY A 140 -13.33 14.54 -17.33
CA GLY A 140 -14.44 15.07 -18.12
C GLY A 140 -14.99 16.39 -17.59
N ASP A 141 -15.25 16.47 -16.31
CA ASP A 141 -15.78 17.69 -15.69
C ASP A 141 -14.76 18.83 -15.72
N HIS A 142 -13.50 18.53 -15.52
CA HIS A 142 -12.44 19.53 -15.60
C HIS A 142 -12.25 20.02 -17.04
N ALA A 143 -12.33 19.14 -18.00
CA ALA A 143 -12.25 19.51 -19.40
C ALA A 143 -13.43 20.38 -19.82
N ALA A 144 -14.63 20.09 -19.30
CA ALA A 144 -15.82 20.88 -19.56
C ALA A 144 -15.76 22.27 -18.93
N ASN A 145 -15.11 22.38 -17.78
CA ASN A 145 -14.99 23.64 -17.03
C ASN A 145 -13.74 24.43 -17.36
N GLY A 146 -12.81 23.75 -17.97
CA GLY A 146 -11.55 24.35 -18.38
C GLY A 146 -11.64 25.01 -19.73
#